data_ff57962d0297a51ec190a544fda8cae6
#
_entry.id   ff57962d0297a51ec190a544fda8cae6
#
_cell.length_a   1.000
_cell.length_b   1.000
_cell.length_c   1.000
_cell.angle_alpha   90.00
_cell.angle_beta   90.00
_cell.angle_gamma   90.00
#
_symmetry.space_group_name_H-M   'P 1'
#
loop_
_entity.id
_entity.type
_entity.pdbx_description
1 polymer ?
#
loop_
_entity_poly.entity_id
_entity_poly.type
_entity_poly.pdbx_seq_one_letter_code
_entity_poly.pdbx_strand_id
1 'polypeptide(L)'
;MEWRNIILRISVVVTTYNGKMHLEKQLLSLLQQERAPDEVLIFDDGSTDGTIELVQSFIRKNCLESWQFYVNAKRKGWKQNFMEGLRKAAGDILFPCDQDDIWYPKKLAEMTAVMEQHPEIKLLACDYRVLYEPGAIKATVYKKTPAETQGLITRYGFTK
;
A
#
# COMPACT_ATOMS: atom_id res chain seq x y z
N MET A 1 13.74 -28.88 15.59
CA MET A 1 13.18 -28.28 14.36
C MET A 1 13.87 -26.96 14.17
N GLU A 2 14.74 -26.85 13.16
CA GLU A 2 15.35 -25.59 12.80
C GLU A 2 14.27 -24.70 12.16
N TRP A 3 13.92 -23.61 12.82
CA TRP A 3 13.09 -22.57 12.23
C TRP A 3 13.94 -21.89 11.16
N ARG A 4 13.74 -22.26 9.90
CA ARG A 4 14.25 -21.45 8.79
C ARG A 4 13.58 -20.10 8.89
N ASN A 5 14.35 -19.05 9.11
CA ASN A 5 13.89 -17.67 8.94
C ASN A 5 13.49 -17.52 7.46
N ILE A 6 12.24 -17.75 7.16
CA ILE A 6 11.69 -17.49 5.82
C ILE A 6 11.48 -15.99 5.76
N ILE A 7 12.36 -15.30 5.07
CA ILE A 7 12.17 -13.88 4.78
C ILE A 7 11.15 -13.79 3.64
N LEU A 8 9.94 -13.38 3.96
CA LEU A 8 8.88 -13.20 2.98
C LEU A 8 9.15 -11.96 2.11
N ARG A 9 9.00 -12.10 0.81
CA ARG A 9 9.11 -11.00 -0.14
C ARG A 9 7.85 -10.13 -0.11
N ILE A 10 8.03 -8.83 -0.17
CA ILE A 10 6.97 -7.83 -0.08
C ILE A 10 6.77 -7.15 -1.43
N SER A 11 5.56 -7.20 -1.96
CA SER A 11 5.12 -6.37 -3.07
C SER A 11 4.14 -5.30 -2.60
N VAL A 12 4.39 -4.05 -2.97
CA VAL A 12 3.42 -2.96 -2.80
C VAL A 12 2.81 -2.63 -4.15
N VAL A 13 1.49 -2.66 -4.24
CA VAL A 13 0.73 -2.30 -5.44
C VAL A 13 0.04 -0.97 -5.21
N VAL A 14 0.49 0.05 -5.91
CA VAL A 14 -0.07 1.41 -5.86
C VAL A 14 -0.95 1.64 -7.07
N THR A 15 -2.15 2.17 -6.88
CA THR A 15 -2.99 2.62 -7.99
C THR A 15 -3.15 4.12 -7.98
N THR A 16 -3.09 4.73 -9.16
CA THR A 16 -3.19 6.19 -9.32
C THR A 16 -4.17 6.58 -10.41
N TYR A 17 -4.87 7.68 -10.19
CA TYR A 17 -5.65 8.40 -11.19
C TYR A 17 -5.84 9.85 -10.77
N ASN A 18 -5.23 10.79 -11.50
CA ASN A 18 -5.27 12.22 -11.21
C ASN A 18 -4.94 12.54 -9.74
N GLY A 19 -3.85 11.95 -9.23
CA GLY A 19 -3.46 11.98 -7.83
C GLY A 19 -2.30 12.91 -7.50
N LYS A 20 -1.86 13.77 -8.43
CA LYS A 20 -0.66 14.61 -8.31
C LYS A 20 -0.53 15.34 -6.98
N MET A 21 -1.66 15.81 -6.44
CA MET A 21 -1.68 16.61 -5.21
C MET A 21 -1.18 15.84 -3.97
N HIS A 22 -1.44 14.54 -3.89
CA HIS A 22 -1.17 13.73 -2.69
C HIS A 22 -0.05 12.71 -2.90
N LEU A 23 0.16 12.29 -4.14
CA LEU A 23 0.98 11.14 -4.49
C LEU A 23 2.45 11.27 -4.08
N GLU A 24 3.05 12.45 -4.14
CA GLU A 24 4.46 12.63 -3.74
C GLU A 24 4.69 12.28 -2.27
N LYS A 25 3.80 12.73 -1.38
CA LYS A 25 3.87 12.42 0.06
C LYS A 25 3.67 10.92 0.30
N GLN A 26 2.76 10.30 -0.44
CA GLN A 26 2.50 8.88 -0.36
C GLN A 26 3.74 8.07 -0.82
N LEU A 27 4.34 8.38 -1.99
CA LEU A 27 5.54 7.70 -2.48
C LEU A 27 6.74 7.88 -1.54
N LEU A 28 6.90 9.05 -0.94
CA LEU A 28 7.92 9.30 0.10
C LEU A 28 7.69 8.41 1.32
N SER A 29 6.44 8.19 1.72
CA SER A 29 6.13 7.32 2.86
C SER A 29 6.46 5.85 2.60
N LEU A 30 6.38 5.39 1.34
CA LEU A 30 6.86 4.06 0.95
C LEU A 30 8.38 3.98 0.94
N LEU A 31 9.05 5.01 0.44
CA LEU A 31 10.51 5.08 0.41
C LEU A 31 11.12 5.09 1.82
N GLN A 32 10.40 5.65 2.79
CA GLN A 32 10.82 5.79 4.18
C GLN A 32 10.45 4.60 5.08
N GLN A 33 9.95 3.49 4.52
CA GLN A 33 9.67 2.30 5.31
C GLN A 33 10.95 1.72 5.92
N GLU A 34 10.92 1.36 7.22
CA GLU A 34 12.06 0.72 7.91
C GLU A 34 12.41 -0.64 7.30
N ARG A 35 11.41 -1.39 6.82
CA ARG A 35 11.58 -2.54 5.94
C ARG A 35 11.16 -2.13 4.53
N ALA A 36 12.14 -1.96 3.66
CA ALA A 36 11.85 -1.63 2.26
C ALA A 36 11.06 -2.77 1.59
N PRO A 37 10.10 -2.45 0.70
CA PRO A 37 9.47 -3.46 -0.14
C PRO A 37 10.48 -4.02 -1.16
N ASP A 38 10.35 -5.30 -1.51
CA ASP A 38 11.18 -5.94 -2.53
C ASP A 38 10.82 -5.46 -3.94
N GLU A 39 9.55 -5.10 -4.14
CA GLU A 39 9.08 -4.43 -5.35
C GLU A 39 7.93 -3.47 -5.07
N VAL A 40 7.83 -2.42 -5.86
CA VAL A 40 6.68 -1.51 -5.90
C VAL A 40 6.16 -1.46 -7.33
N LEU A 41 4.90 -1.80 -7.51
CA LEU A 41 4.21 -1.78 -8.79
C LEU A 41 3.19 -0.64 -8.79
N ILE A 42 3.41 0.39 -9.60
CA ILE A 42 2.53 1.56 -9.70
C ILE A 42 1.72 1.45 -10.98
N PHE A 43 0.40 1.49 -10.87
CA PHE A 43 -0.53 1.40 -12.00
C PHE A 43 -1.33 2.69 -12.11
N ASP A 44 -1.07 3.47 -13.15
CA ASP A 44 -1.79 4.69 -13.46
C ASP A 44 -2.96 4.42 -14.43
N ASP A 45 -4.14 4.90 -14.09
CA ASP A 45 -5.37 4.66 -14.86
C ASP A 45 -5.65 5.74 -15.91
N GLY A 46 -4.59 6.26 -16.54
CA GLY A 46 -4.67 7.26 -17.58
C GLY A 46 -4.82 8.69 -17.05
N SER A 47 -3.96 9.09 -16.11
CA SER A 47 -3.93 10.44 -15.54
C SER A 47 -3.59 11.51 -16.56
N THR A 48 -4.13 12.72 -16.33
CA THR A 48 -3.94 13.90 -17.21
C THR A 48 -3.51 15.15 -16.44
N ASP A 49 -3.30 15.05 -15.12
CA ASP A 49 -2.99 16.17 -14.22
C ASP A 49 -1.49 16.36 -13.94
N GLY A 50 -0.62 15.57 -14.57
CA GLY A 50 0.82 15.54 -14.29
C GLY A 50 1.25 14.46 -13.28
N THR A 51 0.36 13.54 -12.91
CA THR A 51 0.67 12.37 -12.07
C THR A 51 1.74 11.49 -12.71
N ILE A 52 1.65 11.25 -14.03
CA ILE A 52 2.58 10.38 -14.76
C ILE A 52 4.01 10.93 -14.69
N GLU A 53 4.19 12.20 -14.99
CA GLU A 53 5.49 12.88 -14.95
C GLU A 53 6.08 12.90 -13.54
N LEU A 54 5.23 13.09 -12.53
CA LEU A 54 5.62 13.04 -11.13
C LEU A 54 6.20 11.66 -10.77
N VAL A 55 5.50 10.57 -11.07
CA VAL A 55 5.96 9.20 -10.76
C VAL A 55 7.27 8.90 -11.47
N GLN A 56 7.37 9.18 -12.78
CA GLN A 56 8.58 8.95 -13.56
C GLN A 56 9.78 9.74 -13.02
N SER A 57 9.55 11.00 -12.65
CA SER A 57 10.59 11.85 -12.05
C SER A 57 11.01 11.32 -10.68
N PHE A 58 10.06 10.91 -9.85
CA PHE A 58 10.30 10.38 -8.51
C PHE A 58 11.18 9.11 -8.57
N ILE A 59 10.83 8.13 -9.41
CA ILE A 59 11.58 6.89 -9.60
C ILE A 59 13.01 7.19 -10.06
N ARG A 60 13.18 8.05 -11.07
CA ARG A 60 14.51 8.42 -11.59
C ARG A 60 15.37 9.15 -10.55
N LYS A 61 14.79 10.15 -9.88
CA LYS A 61 15.50 10.98 -8.88
C LYS A 61 16.03 10.15 -7.71
N ASN A 62 15.31 9.12 -7.32
CA ASN A 62 15.65 8.27 -6.18
C ASN A 62 16.32 6.95 -6.57
N CYS A 63 16.64 6.72 -7.87
CA CYS A 63 17.28 5.51 -8.38
C CYS A 63 16.57 4.21 -7.95
N LEU A 64 15.24 4.18 -8.07
CA LEU A 64 14.40 3.08 -7.57
C LEU A 64 14.24 1.97 -8.63
N GLU A 65 15.24 1.11 -8.78
CA GLU A 65 15.27 0.05 -9.79
C GLU A 65 14.19 -1.04 -9.58
N SER A 66 13.79 -1.27 -8.32
CA SER A 66 12.72 -2.23 -7.97
C SER A 66 11.30 -1.68 -8.11
N TRP A 67 11.17 -0.39 -8.50
CA TRP A 67 9.87 0.25 -8.71
C TRP A 67 9.50 0.24 -10.18
N GLN A 68 8.36 -0.35 -10.50
CA GLN A 68 7.87 -0.47 -11.87
C GLN A 68 6.61 0.40 -12.04
N PHE A 69 6.54 1.11 -13.16
CA PHE A 69 5.44 2.03 -13.45
C PHE A 69 4.74 1.65 -14.77
N TYR A 70 3.43 1.48 -14.69
CA TYR A 70 2.55 1.09 -15.78
C TYR A 70 1.47 2.14 -15.97
N VAL A 71 1.25 2.57 -17.21
CA VAL A 71 0.20 3.53 -17.59
C VAL A 71 -0.81 2.82 -18.48
N ASN A 72 -2.08 2.84 -18.07
CA ASN A 72 -3.16 2.29 -18.89
C ASN A 72 -3.46 3.20 -20.08
N ALA A 73 -3.55 2.62 -21.28
CA ALA A 73 -3.95 3.35 -22.47
C ALA A 73 -5.40 3.84 -22.46
N LYS A 74 -6.25 3.19 -21.63
CA LYS A 74 -7.66 3.55 -21.40
C LYS A 74 -7.97 3.31 -19.92
N ARG A 75 -8.80 4.19 -19.38
CA ARG A 75 -9.29 4.08 -18.00
C ARG A 75 -10.06 2.78 -17.78
N LYS A 76 -9.65 2.01 -16.77
CA LYS A 76 -10.22 0.71 -16.39
C LYS A 76 -11.05 0.78 -15.10
N GLY A 77 -10.84 1.82 -14.30
CA GLY A 77 -11.38 1.96 -12.97
C GLY A 77 -10.52 1.27 -11.89
N TRP A 78 -10.61 1.78 -10.67
CA TRP A 78 -9.73 1.42 -9.56
C TRP A 78 -9.71 -0.09 -9.26
N LYS A 79 -10.88 -0.77 -9.30
CA LYS A 79 -10.96 -2.22 -9.02
C LYS A 79 -10.12 -3.04 -9.99
N GLN A 80 -10.27 -2.77 -11.29
CA GLN A 80 -9.55 -3.52 -12.31
C GLN A 80 -8.06 -3.19 -12.28
N ASN A 81 -7.72 -1.94 -12.01
CA ASN A 81 -6.35 -1.46 -11.88
C ASN A 81 -5.63 -2.18 -10.72
N PHE A 82 -6.25 -2.26 -9.52
CA PHE A 82 -5.73 -3.03 -8.40
C PHE A 82 -5.60 -4.52 -8.74
N MET A 83 -6.62 -5.12 -9.33
CA MET A 83 -6.59 -6.55 -9.65
C MET A 83 -5.47 -6.92 -10.63
N GLU A 84 -5.17 -6.05 -11.60
CA GLU A 84 -4.04 -6.26 -12.51
C GLU A 84 -2.70 -6.15 -11.77
N GLY A 85 -2.56 -5.16 -10.91
CA GLY A 85 -1.36 -4.99 -10.09
C GLY A 85 -1.12 -6.17 -9.17
N LEU A 86 -2.14 -6.61 -8.43
CA LEU A 86 -2.04 -7.75 -7.53
C LEU A 86 -1.71 -9.07 -8.25
N ARG A 87 -2.22 -9.27 -9.47
CA ARG A 87 -1.87 -10.47 -10.29
C ARG A 87 -0.45 -10.43 -10.82
N LYS A 88 0.11 -9.25 -11.01
CA LYS A 88 1.47 -9.05 -11.52
C LYS A 88 2.52 -9.10 -10.42
N ALA A 89 2.13 -8.84 -9.20
CA ALA A 89 3.00 -8.84 -8.04
C ALA A 89 3.60 -10.24 -7.79
N ALA A 90 4.91 -10.29 -7.51
CA ALA A 90 5.68 -11.51 -7.33
C ALA A 90 6.06 -11.79 -5.86
N GLY A 91 5.66 -10.93 -4.93
CA GLY A 91 5.93 -11.11 -3.50
C GLY A 91 5.03 -12.14 -2.83
N ASP A 92 5.48 -12.64 -1.71
CA ASP A 92 4.71 -13.56 -0.85
C ASP A 92 3.61 -12.83 -0.09
N ILE A 93 3.86 -11.55 0.24
CA ILE A 93 2.90 -10.65 0.89
C ILE A 93 2.62 -9.46 -0.04
N LEU A 94 1.35 -9.22 -0.30
CA LEU A 94 0.88 -8.15 -1.17
C LEU A 94 0.22 -7.04 -0.36
N PHE A 95 0.69 -5.81 -0.53
CA PHE A 95 0.15 -4.61 0.11
C PHE A 95 -0.51 -3.71 -0.95
N PRO A 96 -1.85 -3.68 -1.03
CA PRO A 96 -2.53 -2.66 -1.82
C PRO A 96 -2.40 -1.28 -1.16
N CYS A 97 -2.18 -0.25 -1.97
CA CYS A 97 -1.97 1.12 -1.52
C CYS A 97 -2.68 2.11 -2.44
N ASP A 98 -3.54 2.96 -1.90
CA ASP A 98 -4.13 4.08 -2.63
C ASP A 98 -3.15 5.25 -2.72
N GLN A 99 -3.38 6.15 -3.69
CA GLN A 99 -2.49 7.27 -4.02
C GLN A 99 -2.37 8.36 -2.94
N ASP A 100 -3.25 8.34 -1.94
CA ASP A 100 -3.40 9.36 -0.89
C ASP A 100 -3.20 8.79 0.52
N ASP A 101 -2.84 7.53 0.63
CA ASP A 101 -2.58 6.85 1.90
C ASP A 101 -1.12 7.01 2.35
N ILE A 102 -0.85 7.91 3.29
CA ILE A 102 0.49 8.05 3.89
C ILE A 102 0.73 6.96 4.92
N TRP A 103 1.79 6.18 4.73
CA TRP A 103 2.12 5.05 5.59
C TRP A 103 3.10 5.43 6.70
N TYR A 104 2.86 4.90 7.91
CA TYR A 104 3.85 5.00 8.99
C TYR A 104 5.10 4.20 8.65
N PRO A 105 6.31 4.67 9.08
CA PRO A 105 7.59 4.04 8.71
C PRO A 105 7.70 2.56 9.07
N LYS A 106 7.02 2.11 10.12
CA LYS A 106 7.07 0.73 10.61
C LYS A 106 6.00 -0.20 10.02
N LYS A 107 5.10 0.32 9.18
CA LYS A 107 3.94 -0.45 8.69
C LYS A 107 4.35 -1.78 8.06
N LEU A 108 5.25 -1.77 7.10
CA LEU A 108 5.69 -3.00 6.44
C LEU A 108 6.41 -3.94 7.40
N ALA A 109 7.30 -3.41 8.24
CA ALA A 109 8.05 -4.22 9.20
C ALA A 109 7.11 -4.93 10.20
N GLU A 110 6.18 -4.19 10.81
CA GLU A 110 5.27 -4.73 11.83
C GLU A 110 4.27 -5.72 11.23
N MET A 111 3.62 -5.39 10.11
CA MET A 111 2.65 -6.28 9.49
C MET A 111 3.29 -7.55 8.94
N THR A 112 4.47 -7.46 8.36
CA THR A 112 5.18 -8.64 7.86
C THR A 112 5.63 -9.53 9.00
N ALA A 113 6.15 -8.97 10.10
CA ALA A 113 6.54 -9.75 11.28
C ALA A 113 5.36 -10.55 11.85
N VAL A 114 4.15 -9.99 11.88
CA VAL A 114 2.93 -10.72 12.29
C VAL A 114 2.65 -11.89 11.35
N MET A 115 2.72 -11.68 10.03
CA MET A 115 2.45 -12.73 9.05
C MET A 115 3.54 -13.82 9.02
N GLU A 116 4.79 -13.47 9.30
CA GLU A 116 5.90 -14.44 9.45
C GLU A 116 5.74 -15.31 10.70
N GLN A 117 5.22 -14.75 11.80
CA GLN A 117 4.93 -15.49 13.03
C GLN A 117 3.65 -16.32 12.97
N HIS A 118 2.72 -15.94 12.09
CA HIS A 118 1.38 -16.52 11.96
C HIS A 118 1.08 -16.91 10.50
N PRO A 119 1.69 -17.98 9.98
CA PRO A 119 1.53 -18.38 8.57
C PRO A 119 0.09 -18.83 8.20
N GLU A 120 -0.76 -19.05 9.19
CA GLU A 120 -2.19 -19.29 9.00
C GLU A 120 -2.97 -18.03 8.59
N ILE A 121 -2.45 -16.82 8.87
CA ILE A 121 -3.08 -15.56 8.45
C ILE A 121 -2.97 -15.39 6.95
N LYS A 122 -4.12 -15.25 6.28
CA LYS A 122 -4.19 -14.99 4.84
C LYS A 122 -4.51 -13.54 4.49
N LEU A 123 -5.06 -12.80 5.44
CA LEU A 123 -5.37 -11.38 5.28
C LEU A 123 -5.16 -10.67 6.62
N LEU A 124 -4.36 -9.63 6.61
CA LEU A 124 -4.09 -8.77 7.75
C LEU A 124 -4.41 -7.32 7.38
N ALA A 125 -5.15 -6.62 8.21
CA ALA A 125 -5.42 -5.19 8.07
C ALA A 125 -4.92 -4.44 9.30
N CYS A 126 -4.59 -3.17 9.12
CA CYS A 126 -4.20 -2.27 10.21
C CYS A 126 -5.22 -1.15 10.38
N ASP A 127 -5.16 -0.49 11.53
CA ASP A 127 -5.89 0.75 11.77
C ASP A 127 -5.34 1.91 10.94
N TYR A 128 -6.16 2.96 10.79
CA TYR A 128 -5.78 4.17 10.08
C TYR A 128 -6.20 5.43 10.87
N ARG A 129 -5.54 6.54 10.56
CA ARG A 129 -5.94 7.88 11.02
C ARG A 129 -6.34 8.73 9.84
N VAL A 130 -7.45 9.43 9.97
CA VAL A 130 -7.87 10.40 8.95
C VAL A 130 -7.10 11.69 9.18
N LEU A 131 -6.38 12.14 8.15
CA LEU A 131 -5.75 13.45 8.10
C LEU A 131 -6.74 14.42 7.47
N TYR A 132 -7.04 15.52 8.18
CA TYR A 132 -7.88 16.59 7.64
C TYR A 132 -6.99 17.74 7.18
N GLU A 133 -7.20 18.19 5.97
CA GLU A 133 -6.63 19.46 5.53
C GLU A 133 -7.33 20.63 6.23
N PRO A 134 -6.64 21.76 6.47
CA PRO A 134 -7.27 22.96 7.02
C PRO A 134 -8.47 23.38 6.16
N GLY A 135 -9.65 23.45 6.78
CA GLY A 135 -10.90 23.80 6.08
C GLY A 135 -11.72 22.62 5.55
N ALA A 136 -11.23 21.39 5.65
CA ALA A 136 -12.01 20.21 5.27
C ALA A 136 -13.19 19.98 6.22
N ILE A 137 -14.32 19.54 5.66
CA ILE A 137 -15.50 19.13 6.46
C ILE A 137 -15.12 17.84 7.18
N LYS A 138 -15.20 17.84 8.51
CA LYS A 138 -14.94 16.65 9.32
C LYS A 138 -16.02 15.61 9.04
N ALA A 139 -15.65 14.53 8.37
CA ALA A 139 -16.52 13.36 8.27
C ALA A 139 -16.59 12.64 9.64
N THR A 140 -17.77 12.10 9.96
CA THR A 140 -17.91 11.25 11.15
C THR A 140 -17.22 9.92 10.89
N VAL A 141 -16.09 9.69 11.55
CA VAL A 141 -15.39 8.40 11.46
C VAL A 141 -15.96 7.46 12.52
N TYR A 142 -16.56 6.37 12.09
CA TYR A 142 -16.95 5.29 12.99
C TYR A 142 -15.67 4.55 13.44
N LYS A 143 -15.24 4.81 14.66
CA LYS A 143 -14.21 3.99 15.29
C LYS A 143 -14.85 2.71 15.79
N LYS A 144 -14.40 1.56 15.29
CA LYS A 144 -14.70 0.29 15.94
C LYS A 144 -13.99 0.23 17.29
N THR A 145 -14.65 -0.37 18.29
CA THR A 145 -14.01 -0.59 19.60
C THR A 145 -12.86 -1.61 19.44
N PRO A 146 -11.82 -1.55 20.29
CA PRO A 146 -10.75 -2.54 20.26
C PRO A 146 -11.24 -3.99 20.36
N ALA A 147 -12.32 -4.24 21.11
CA ALA A 147 -12.93 -5.57 21.22
C ALA A 147 -13.53 -6.07 19.90
N GLU A 148 -14.20 -5.22 19.12
CA GLU A 148 -14.74 -5.57 17.81
C GLU A 148 -13.63 -5.87 16.81
N THR A 149 -12.55 -5.09 16.86
CA THR A 149 -11.36 -5.28 16.03
C THR A 149 -10.66 -6.59 16.38
N GLN A 150 -10.47 -6.86 17.67
CA GLN A 150 -9.83 -8.08 18.16
C GLN A 150 -10.62 -9.34 17.77
N GLY A 151 -11.95 -9.31 17.83
CA GLY A 151 -12.79 -10.41 17.38
C GLY A 151 -12.64 -10.71 15.89
N LEU A 152 -12.46 -9.70 15.05
CA LEU A 152 -12.22 -9.84 13.62
C LEU A 152 -10.83 -10.43 13.31
N ILE A 153 -9.78 -9.96 14.02
CA ILE A 153 -8.42 -10.48 13.88
C ILE A 153 -8.38 -11.96 14.24
N THR A 154 -8.96 -12.32 15.38
CA THR A 154 -8.93 -13.70 15.88
C THR A 154 -9.69 -14.67 14.98
N ARG A 155 -10.80 -14.23 14.38
CA ARG A 155 -11.68 -15.11 13.59
C ARG A 155 -11.28 -15.25 12.13
N TYR A 156 -10.78 -14.16 11.50
CA TYR A 156 -10.57 -14.11 10.05
C TYR A 156 -9.14 -13.71 9.65
N GLY A 157 -8.27 -13.42 10.61
CA GLY A 157 -6.90 -12.98 10.34
C GLY A 157 -6.80 -11.60 9.69
N PHE A 158 -7.82 -10.73 9.85
CA PHE A 158 -7.73 -9.34 9.38
C PHE A 158 -8.46 -8.37 10.31
N THR A 159 -8.04 -7.12 10.26
CA THR A 159 -8.72 -5.96 10.85
C THR A 159 -9.29 -5.10 9.74
N LYS A 160 -10.43 -4.47 9.99
CA LYS A 160 -10.95 -3.41 9.10
C LYS A 160 -10.45 -2.06 9.55
#